data_4a2c7e7734e28382be1fe975b37542dc
#
_entry.id   4a2c7e7734e28382be1fe975b37542dc
#
_cell.length_a   1.000
_cell.length_b   1.000
_cell.length_c   1.000
_cell.angle_alpha   90.00
_cell.angle_beta   90.00
_cell.angle_gamma   90.00
#
_symmetry.space_group_name_H-M   'P 1'
#
loop_
_entity.id
_entity.type
_entity.pdbx_description
1 polymer ?
#
loop_
_entity_poly.entity_id
_entity_poly.type
_entity_poly.pdbx_seq_one_letter_code
_entity_poly.pdbx_strand_id
1 'polypeptide(L)'
;TVDRFGTVLVAQILSVGMEVRKEQLLPLLARVLRADGQQIDGIYQRNDAALRDKEGLEQGKGWLEIPGEQHPASTETEICENGVYYKVDFENGQKTGFFLDQKFNRRAVANIARGKTVLDCFTHTGSFALNAALGGAAHVTAVDVSESAVEMARRNAARNGLEDRMDFVCEDVF
;
A
#
# COMPACT_ATOMS: atom_id res chain seq x y z
N THR A 1 -10.33 -9.81 -1.91
CA THR A 1 -8.87 -9.63 -1.96
C THR A 1 -8.30 -9.66 -0.56
N VAL A 2 -7.13 -10.25 -0.38
CA VAL A 2 -6.34 -10.14 0.85
C VAL A 2 -4.91 -9.84 0.43
N ASP A 3 -4.38 -8.72 0.90
CA ASP A 3 -3.00 -8.30 0.68
C ASP A 3 -2.23 -8.39 2.00
N ARG A 4 -0.93 -8.65 1.93
CA ARG A 4 -0.06 -8.70 3.10
C ARG A 4 0.92 -7.54 3.10
N PHE A 5 0.92 -6.78 4.17
CA PHE A 5 1.89 -5.71 4.43
C PHE A 5 2.64 -6.00 5.74
N GLY A 6 3.92 -6.36 5.61
CA GLY A 6 4.70 -6.80 6.78
C GLY A 6 4.06 -8.00 7.47
N THR A 7 3.59 -7.82 8.69
CA THR A 7 2.93 -8.84 9.51
C THR A 7 1.39 -8.72 9.56
N VAL A 8 0.82 -7.77 8.78
CA VAL A 8 -0.63 -7.53 8.75
C VAL A 8 -1.23 -8.02 7.44
N LEU A 9 -2.34 -8.74 7.53
CA LEU A 9 -3.22 -9.03 6.39
C LEU A 9 -4.27 -7.94 6.27
N VAL A 10 -4.42 -7.36 5.10
CA VAL A 10 -5.46 -6.37 4.81
C VAL A 10 -6.47 -6.98 3.85
N ALA A 11 -7.68 -7.18 4.33
CA ALA A 11 -8.75 -7.86 3.62
C ALA A 11 -9.81 -6.88 3.10
N GLN A 12 -10.18 -7.01 1.84
CA GLN A 12 -11.33 -6.32 1.26
C GLN A 12 -12.33 -7.36 0.76
N ILE A 13 -13.52 -7.36 1.33
CA ILE A 13 -14.60 -8.31 1.05
C ILE A 13 -15.73 -7.55 0.35
N LEU A 14 -16.04 -7.94 -0.87
CA LEU A 14 -16.97 -7.25 -1.76
C LEU A 14 -18.21 -8.06 -2.12
N SER A 15 -18.36 -9.30 -1.60
CA SER A 15 -19.49 -10.15 -1.91
C SER A 15 -20.11 -10.77 -0.67
N VAL A 16 -21.43 -10.99 -0.70
CA VAL A 16 -22.19 -11.63 0.39
C VAL A 16 -21.65 -13.01 0.73
N GLY A 17 -21.28 -13.81 -0.27
CA GLY A 17 -20.76 -15.16 -0.05
C GLY A 17 -19.47 -15.21 0.77
N MET A 18 -18.61 -14.21 0.62
CA MET A 18 -17.39 -14.08 1.43
C MET A 18 -17.68 -13.42 2.78
N GLU A 19 -18.58 -12.44 2.82
CA GLU A 19 -18.97 -11.74 4.05
C GLU A 19 -19.46 -12.72 5.12
N VAL A 20 -20.38 -13.61 4.77
CA VAL A 20 -20.95 -14.59 5.72
C VAL A 20 -19.96 -15.65 6.19
N ARG A 21 -18.77 -15.72 5.58
CA ARG A 21 -17.73 -16.71 5.91
C ARG A 21 -16.45 -16.07 6.42
N LYS A 22 -16.36 -14.75 6.47
CA LYS A 22 -15.11 -14.02 6.81
C LYS A 22 -14.55 -14.42 8.18
N GLU A 23 -15.44 -14.58 9.17
CA GLU A 23 -15.07 -14.94 10.55
C GLU A 23 -14.44 -16.35 10.65
N GLN A 24 -14.63 -17.19 9.64
CA GLN A 24 -14.01 -18.51 9.55
C GLN A 24 -12.77 -18.48 8.65
N LEU A 25 -12.90 -17.87 7.47
CA LEU A 25 -11.88 -17.93 6.42
C LEU A 25 -10.66 -17.06 6.73
N LEU A 26 -10.84 -15.85 7.28
CA LEU A 26 -9.72 -14.95 7.53
C LEU A 26 -8.82 -15.47 8.68
N PRO A 27 -9.34 -15.92 9.84
CA PRO A 27 -8.50 -16.54 10.86
C PRO A 27 -7.85 -17.85 10.40
N LEU A 28 -8.55 -18.64 9.56
CA LEU A 28 -7.97 -19.85 8.96
C LEU A 28 -6.77 -19.50 8.06
N LEU A 29 -6.90 -18.48 7.22
CA LEU A 29 -5.80 -18.00 6.37
C LEU A 29 -4.60 -17.57 7.22
N ALA A 30 -4.81 -16.77 8.27
CA ALA A 30 -3.73 -16.37 9.17
C ALA A 30 -3.04 -17.58 9.83
N ARG A 31 -3.83 -18.57 10.26
CA ARG A 31 -3.31 -19.81 10.86
C ARG A 31 -2.48 -20.62 9.87
N VAL A 32 -2.93 -20.74 8.61
CA VAL A 32 -2.18 -21.47 7.56
C VAL A 32 -0.86 -20.76 7.27
N LEU A 33 -0.86 -19.44 7.15
CA LEU A 33 0.36 -18.66 6.91
C LEU A 33 1.35 -18.76 8.09
N ARG A 34 0.83 -18.73 9.32
CA ARG A 34 1.67 -18.93 10.52
C ARG A 34 2.27 -20.34 10.57
N ALA A 35 1.51 -21.36 10.19
CA ALA A 35 2.01 -22.74 10.09
C ALA A 35 3.10 -22.90 9.02
N ASP A 36 3.06 -22.06 7.97
CA ASP A 36 4.09 -21.94 6.92
C ASP A 36 5.27 -21.03 7.34
N GLY A 37 5.39 -20.70 8.63
CA GLY A 37 6.49 -19.89 9.17
C GLY A 37 6.36 -18.38 8.96
N GLN A 38 5.21 -17.89 8.50
CA GLN A 38 4.98 -16.45 8.33
C GLN A 38 4.53 -15.82 9.65
N GLN A 39 5.09 -14.67 9.99
CA GLN A 39 4.58 -13.88 11.10
C GLN A 39 3.34 -13.10 10.65
N ILE A 40 2.20 -13.32 11.30
CA ILE A 40 0.95 -12.59 11.07
C ILE A 40 0.44 -12.12 12.44
N ASP A 41 0.42 -10.80 12.65
CA ASP A 41 0.08 -10.16 13.91
C ASP A 41 -1.35 -9.61 13.96
N GLY A 42 -2.03 -9.53 12.80
CA GLY A 42 -3.42 -9.08 12.75
C GLY A 42 -4.01 -9.08 11.35
N ILE A 43 -5.32 -8.91 11.31
CA ILE A 43 -6.10 -8.81 10.07
C ILE A 43 -6.91 -7.51 10.12
N TYR A 44 -6.67 -6.61 9.17
CA TYR A 44 -7.41 -5.38 9.03
C TYR A 44 -8.41 -5.47 7.88
N GLN A 45 -9.63 -5.00 8.07
CA GLN A 45 -10.67 -5.02 7.06
C GLN A 45 -10.81 -3.64 6.40
N ARG A 46 -10.77 -3.59 5.07
CA ARG A 46 -11.00 -2.42 4.22
C ARG A 46 -12.28 -2.59 3.41
N ASN A 47 -13.37 -2.70 4.15
CA ASN A 47 -14.71 -2.92 3.61
C ASN A 47 -15.47 -1.59 3.37
N ASP A 48 -14.75 -0.49 3.19
CA ASP A 48 -15.22 0.87 2.93
C ASP A 48 -15.41 1.17 1.42
N ALA A 49 -15.53 0.14 0.59
CA ALA A 49 -15.73 0.29 -0.85
C ALA A 49 -17.22 0.42 -1.19
N ALA A 50 -17.59 1.45 -1.98
CA ALA A 50 -18.96 1.71 -2.44
C ALA A 50 -19.60 0.52 -3.22
N LEU A 51 -18.78 -0.39 -3.75
CA LEU A 51 -19.29 -1.59 -4.42
C LEU A 51 -20.07 -2.50 -3.46
N ARG A 52 -19.80 -2.45 -2.16
CA ARG A 52 -20.51 -3.23 -1.14
C ARG A 52 -21.99 -2.86 -1.05
N ASP A 53 -22.35 -1.61 -1.28
CA ASP A 53 -23.74 -1.14 -1.27
C ASP A 53 -24.60 -1.86 -2.32
N LYS A 54 -23.99 -2.24 -3.46
CA LYS A 54 -24.67 -2.99 -4.52
C LYS A 54 -25.00 -4.44 -4.12
N GLU A 55 -24.26 -4.97 -3.17
CA GLU A 55 -24.48 -6.31 -2.59
C GLU A 55 -25.34 -6.24 -1.30
N GLY A 56 -25.80 -5.05 -0.92
CA GLY A 56 -26.55 -4.85 0.33
C GLY A 56 -25.70 -5.05 1.59
N LEU A 57 -24.38 -4.86 1.50
CA LEU A 57 -23.44 -5.01 2.61
C LEU A 57 -23.09 -3.64 3.19
N GLU A 58 -23.03 -3.55 4.51
CA GLU A 58 -22.57 -2.35 5.20
C GLU A 58 -21.09 -2.06 4.88
N GLN A 59 -20.77 -0.78 4.71
CA GLN A 59 -19.39 -0.33 4.59
C GLN A 59 -18.76 -0.18 5.98
N GLY A 60 -17.45 -0.40 6.07
CA GLY A 60 -16.70 -0.20 7.31
C GLY A 60 -15.23 -0.59 7.16
N LYS A 61 -14.43 -0.14 8.11
CA LYS A 61 -13.02 -0.54 8.22
C LYS A 61 -12.64 -0.74 9.68
N GLY A 62 -11.67 -1.60 9.95
CA GLY A 62 -11.21 -1.89 11.30
C GLY A 62 -10.52 -3.24 11.40
N TRP A 63 -9.97 -3.50 12.58
CA TRP A 63 -9.38 -4.79 12.89
C TRP A 63 -10.45 -5.90 12.96
N LEU A 64 -10.09 -7.07 12.48
CA LEU A 64 -10.89 -8.27 12.73
C LEU A 64 -10.53 -8.79 14.12
N GLU A 65 -11.50 -8.77 15.03
CA GLU A 65 -11.32 -9.28 16.39
C GLU A 65 -11.29 -10.82 16.37
N ILE A 66 -10.16 -11.39 16.79
CA ILE A 66 -10.00 -12.84 16.93
C ILE A 66 -9.88 -13.15 18.43
N PRO A 67 -10.77 -13.97 19.02
CA PRO A 67 -10.74 -14.25 20.44
C PRO A 67 -9.37 -14.77 20.92
N GLY A 68 -8.79 -14.10 21.91
CA GLY A 68 -7.49 -14.44 22.49
C GLY A 68 -6.27 -13.94 21.72
N GLU A 69 -6.44 -13.23 20.61
CA GLU A 69 -5.37 -12.57 19.86
C GLU A 69 -5.40 -11.05 20.10
N GLN A 70 -4.22 -10.43 20.02
CA GLN A 70 -4.06 -8.98 19.99
C GLN A 70 -3.60 -8.58 18.60
N HIS A 71 -4.03 -7.42 18.14
CA HIS A 71 -3.56 -6.81 16.90
C HIS A 71 -2.60 -5.64 17.18
N PRO A 72 -1.79 -5.21 16.20
CA PRO A 72 -0.96 -4.01 16.33
C PRO A 72 -1.79 -2.76 16.65
N ALA A 73 -1.22 -1.84 17.40
CA ALA A 73 -1.86 -0.55 17.72
C ALA A 73 -1.85 0.41 16.52
N SER A 74 -0.90 0.24 15.58
CA SER A 74 -0.73 1.09 14.41
C SER A 74 -1.38 0.48 13.18
N THR A 75 -2.02 1.32 12.36
CA THR A 75 -2.51 1.01 11.02
C THR A 75 -1.49 1.34 9.92
N GLU A 76 -0.28 1.71 10.31
CA GLU A 76 0.84 1.95 9.42
C GLU A 76 1.91 0.86 9.58
N THR A 77 2.49 0.46 8.47
CA THR A 77 3.62 -0.49 8.45
C THR A 77 4.65 -0.09 7.40
N GLU A 78 5.83 -0.69 7.47
CA GLU A 78 6.86 -0.53 6.45
C GLU A 78 6.95 -1.79 5.59
N ILE A 79 7.07 -1.60 4.29
CA ILE A 79 7.34 -2.68 3.33
C ILE A 79 8.59 -2.35 2.51
N CYS A 80 9.23 -3.39 1.97
CA CYS A 80 10.32 -3.24 1.00
C CYS A 80 9.92 -3.93 -0.31
N GLU A 81 9.92 -3.16 -1.40
CA GLU A 81 9.64 -3.67 -2.72
C GLU A 81 10.68 -3.13 -3.72
N ASN A 82 11.27 -4.02 -4.52
CA ASN A 82 12.34 -3.66 -5.49
C ASN A 82 13.56 -2.93 -4.86
N GLY A 83 13.80 -3.09 -3.56
CA GLY A 83 14.84 -2.39 -2.83
C GLY A 83 14.45 -0.99 -2.34
N VAL A 84 13.22 -0.56 -2.55
CA VAL A 84 12.65 0.68 -2.04
C VAL A 84 11.80 0.38 -0.80
N TYR A 85 12.01 1.14 0.26
CA TYR A 85 11.20 1.09 1.49
C TYR A 85 10.05 2.08 1.39
N TYR A 86 8.86 1.62 1.75
CA TYR A 86 7.64 2.44 1.75
C TYR A 86 6.95 2.35 3.10
N LYS A 87 6.48 3.48 3.59
CA LYS A 87 5.47 3.51 4.63
C LYS A 87 4.10 3.29 3.98
N VAL A 88 3.34 2.34 4.49
CA VAL A 88 2.00 2.01 4.02
C VAL A 88 1.02 2.27 5.15
N ASP A 89 0.07 3.15 4.92
CA ASP A 89 -1.11 3.36 5.77
C ASP A 89 -2.26 2.55 5.17
N PHE A 90 -2.57 1.42 5.78
CA PHE A 90 -3.62 0.55 5.27
C PHE A 90 -5.03 0.96 5.75
N GLU A 91 -5.14 1.94 6.64
CA GLU A 91 -6.42 2.54 7.04
C GLU A 91 -6.87 3.66 6.10
N ASN A 92 -5.95 4.58 5.73
CA ASN A 92 -6.28 5.76 4.96
C ASN A 92 -5.74 5.73 3.52
N GLY A 93 -4.85 4.79 3.21
CA GLY A 93 -4.31 4.59 1.87
C GLY A 93 -5.36 4.09 0.88
N GLN A 94 -5.09 4.26 -0.42
CA GLN A 94 -5.97 3.76 -1.48
C GLN A 94 -6.01 2.23 -1.52
N LYS A 95 -7.12 1.66 -1.95
CA LYS A 95 -7.38 0.21 -1.95
C LYS A 95 -7.13 -0.39 -0.56
N THR A 96 -6.22 -1.35 -0.47
CA THR A 96 -5.75 -1.98 0.77
C THR A 96 -4.57 -1.24 1.42
N GLY A 97 -4.10 -0.12 0.82
CA GLY A 97 -3.00 0.70 1.30
C GLY A 97 -1.86 0.90 0.30
N PHE A 98 -1.65 -0.06 -0.61
CA PHE A 98 -0.61 0.00 -1.62
C PHE A 98 -0.98 -0.82 -2.87
N PHE A 99 -0.47 -0.41 -4.04
CA PHE A 99 -0.75 -1.06 -5.32
C PHE A 99 0.26 -2.17 -5.62
N LEU A 100 0.13 -3.33 -4.98
CA LEU A 100 1.06 -4.47 -5.14
C LEU A 100 1.11 -5.02 -6.57
N ASP A 101 0.02 -4.88 -7.33
CA ASP A 101 -0.08 -5.29 -8.73
C ASP A 101 0.90 -4.55 -9.67
N GLN A 102 1.37 -3.35 -9.27
CA GLN A 102 2.29 -2.52 -10.05
C GLN A 102 3.78 -2.81 -9.83
N LYS A 103 4.12 -3.79 -9.03
CA LYS A 103 5.51 -4.12 -8.65
C LYS A 103 6.45 -4.25 -9.86
N PHE A 104 6.03 -4.99 -10.87
CA PHE A 104 6.86 -5.24 -12.06
C PHE A 104 6.94 -4.00 -12.97
N ASN A 105 5.87 -3.21 -13.04
CA ASN A 105 5.86 -1.95 -13.80
C ASN A 105 6.79 -0.92 -13.16
N ARG A 106 6.80 -0.79 -11.83
CA ARG A 106 7.75 0.06 -11.12
C ARG A 106 9.20 -0.35 -11.38
N ARG A 107 9.48 -1.66 -11.35
CA ARG A 107 10.81 -2.18 -11.67
C ARG A 107 11.20 -1.92 -13.13
N ALA A 108 10.26 -2.02 -14.07
CA ALA A 108 10.53 -1.70 -15.48
C ALA A 108 10.91 -0.22 -15.66
N VAL A 109 10.22 0.70 -14.96
CA VAL A 109 10.58 2.12 -14.95
C VAL A 109 11.98 2.33 -14.39
N ALA A 110 12.34 1.70 -13.27
CA ALA A 110 13.69 1.77 -12.72
C ALA A 110 14.78 1.35 -13.73
N ASN A 111 14.52 0.30 -14.50
CA ASN A 111 15.49 -0.23 -15.47
C ASN A 111 15.79 0.74 -16.64
N ILE A 112 14.87 1.64 -16.97
CA ILE A 112 15.01 2.59 -18.09
C ILE A 112 15.34 4.03 -17.63
N ALA A 113 15.32 4.30 -16.33
CA ALA A 113 15.40 5.66 -15.78
C ALA A 113 16.83 6.22 -15.73
N ARG A 114 17.86 5.38 -15.78
CA ARG A 114 19.26 5.81 -15.59
C ARG A 114 19.64 7.02 -16.45
N GLY A 115 20.10 8.10 -15.79
CA GLY A 115 20.55 9.34 -16.42
C GLY A 115 19.45 10.20 -17.02
N LYS A 116 18.17 9.82 -16.86
CA LYS A 116 17.03 10.58 -17.41
C LYS A 116 16.45 11.55 -16.39
N THR A 117 15.81 12.61 -16.89
CA THR A 117 14.86 13.41 -16.13
C THR A 117 13.49 12.74 -16.27
N VAL A 118 12.80 12.52 -15.15
CA VAL A 118 11.54 11.80 -15.07
C VAL A 118 10.48 12.69 -14.46
N LEU A 119 9.29 12.70 -15.06
CA LEU A 119 8.07 13.28 -14.50
C LEU A 119 7.11 12.13 -14.17
N ASP A 120 6.71 12.01 -12.91
CA ASP A 120 5.73 11.05 -12.43
C ASP A 120 4.44 11.79 -12.06
N CYS A 121 3.47 11.76 -12.97
CA CYS A 121 2.14 12.34 -12.81
C CYS A 121 1.24 11.38 -12.05
N PHE A 122 0.43 11.90 -11.12
CA PHE A 122 -0.41 11.10 -10.22
C PHE A 122 0.43 10.15 -9.36
N THR A 123 1.50 10.71 -8.82
CA THR A 123 2.55 9.95 -8.14
C THR A 123 2.06 9.21 -6.88
N HIS A 124 0.92 9.64 -6.32
CA HIS A 124 0.39 9.14 -5.06
C HIS A 124 1.48 9.17 -3.96
N THR A 125 1.87 8.04 -3.38
CA THR A 125 2.92 7.97 -2.36
C THR A 125 4.34 7.86 -2.94
N GLY A 126 4.53 8.25 -4.21
CA GLY A 126 5.83 8.33 -4.87
C GLY A 126 6.37 7.01 -5.40
N SER A 127 5.56 5.97 -5.55
CA SER A 127 6.08 4.63 -5.76
C SER A 127 6.80 4.44 -7.10
N PHE A 128 6.33 5.05 -8.19
CA PHE A 128 7.04 5.04 -9.48
C PHE A 128 8.24 5.98 -9.47
N ALA A 129 8.07 7.20 -8.94
CA ALA A 129 9.13 8.20 -8.82
C ALA A 129 10.35 7.67 -8.04
N LEU A 130 10.11 7.01 -6.90
CA LEU A 130 11.16 6.41 -6.08
C LEU A 130 11.89 5.27 -6.80
N ASN A 131 11.19 4.42 -7.54
CA ASN A 131 11.83 3.39 -8.36
C ASN A 131 12.67 3.99 -9.48
N ALA A 132 12.20 5.08 -10.12
CA ALA A 132 12.99 5.81 -11.12
C ALA A 132 14.26 6.41 -10.51
N ALA A 133 14.14 7.06 -9.35
CA ALA A 133 15.28 7.64 -8.63
C ALA A 133 16.30 6.58 -8.21
N LEU A 134 15.84 5.46 -7.62
CA LEU A 134 16.69 4.31 -7.27
C LEU A 134 17.35 3.70 -8.51
N GLY A 135 16.65 3.66 -9.65
CA GLY A 135 17.15 3.19 -10.95
C GLY A 135 18.22 4.09 -11.57
N GLY A 136 18.54 5.22 -10.93
CA GLY A 136 19.60 6.14 -11.33
C GLY A 136 19.11 7.27 -12.25
N ALA A 137 17.85 7.68 -12.17
CA ALA A 137 17.39 8.92 -12.79
C ALA A 137 18.27 10.09 -12.35
N ALA A 138 18.57 11.00 -13.27
CA ALA A 138 19.33 12.20 -12.96
C ALA A 138 18.50 13.17 -12.08
N HIS A 139 17.21 13.25 -12.36
CA HIS A 139 16.24 14.01 -11.57
C HIS A 139 14.84 13.46 -11.76
N VAL A 140 14.01 13.54 -10.71
CA VAL A 140 12.62 13.10 -10.74
C VAL A 140 11.71 14.18 -10.16
N THR A 141 10.65 14.56 -10.89
CA THR A 141 9.58 15.40 -10.36
C THR A 141 8.34 14.53 -10.16
N ALA A 142 7.85 14.48 -8.93
CA ALA A 142 6.68 13.71 -8.51
C ALA A 142 5.51 14.67 -8.24
N VAL A 143 4.40 14.51 -8.97
CA VAL A 143 3.24 15.41 -8.91
C VAL A 143 1.99 14.65 -8.52
N ASP A 144 1.22 15.20 -7.57
CA ASP A 144 -0.12 14.71 -7.21
C ASP A 144 -0.96 15.88 -6.67
N VAL A 145 -2.26 15.79 -6.80
CA VAL A 145 -3.20 16.78 -6.27
C VAL A 145 -3.40 16.63 -4.75
N SER A 146 -3.10 15.47 -4.20
CA SER A 146 -3.26 15.16 -2.78
C SER A 146 -2.04 15.56 -1.96
N GLU A 147 -2.16 16.59 -1.14
CA GLU A 147 -1.10 17.04 -0.23
C GLU A 147 -0.58 15.92 0.69
N SER A 148 -1.49 15.10 1.23
CA SER A 148 -1.11 13.98 2.10
C SER A 148 -0.35 12.90 1.36
N ALA A 149 -0.67 12.64 0.09
CA ALA A 149 0.05 11.69 -0.75
C ALA A 149 1.45 12.21 -1.10
N VAL A 150 1.57 13.49 -1.47
CA VAL A 150 2.85 14.16 -1.76
C VAL A 150 3.74 14.17 -0.52
N GLU A 151 3.20 14.46 0.64
CA GLU A 151 3.97 14.43 1.90
C GLU A 151 4.44 12.99 2.23
N MET A 152 3.61 11.98 1.99
CA MET A 152 4.03 10.59 2.14
C MET A 152 5.12 10.21 1.13
N ALA A 153 5.03 10.69 -0.13
CA ALA A 153 6.08 10.49 -1.12
C ALA A 153 7.41 11.10 -0.68
N ARG A 154 7.39 12.30 -0.09
CA ARG A 154 8.57 12.99 0.47
C ARG A 154 9.19 12.18 1.61
N ARG A 155 8.38 11.69 2.55
CA ARG A 155 8.86 10.83 3.65
C ARG A 155 9.46 9.53 3.14
N ASN A 156 8.84 8.91 2.14
CA ASN A 156 9.38 7.73 1.49
C ASN A 156 10.73 8.02 0.80
N ALA A 157 10.89 9.18 0.15
CA ALA A 157 12.16 9.57 -0.44
C ALA A 157 13.27 9.74 0.61
N ALA A 158 13.00 10.46 1.70
CA ALA A 158 13.92 10.62 2.82
C ALA A 158 14.33 9.27 3.42
N ARG A 159 13.34 8.36 3.59
CA ARG A 159 13.58 7.00 4.09
C ARG A 159 14.56 6.20 3.24
N ASN A 160 14.63 6.49 1.93
CA ASN A 160 15.50 5.82 0.97
C ASN A 160 16.76 6.63 0.62
N GLY A 161 16.95 7.83 1.18
CA GLY A 161 18.08 8.72 0.85
C GLY A 161 18.05 9.19 -0.61
N LEU A 162 16.85 9.47 -1.14
CA LEU A 162 16.64 9.86 -2.54
C LEU A 162 16.17 11.31 -2.71
N GLU A 163 15.95 12.04 -1.63
CA GLU A 163 15.40 13.40 -1.62
C GLU A 163 16.21 14.40 -2.43
N ASP A 164 17.52 14.28 -2.47
CA ASP A 164 18.42 15.21 -3.16
C ASP A 164 18.25 15.24 -4.68
N ARG A 165 17.56 14.26 -5.24
CA ARG A 165 17.31 14.14 -6.68
C ARG A 165 15.82 14.13 -7.05
N MET A 166 14.97 14.49 -6.09
CA MET A 166 13.52 14.45 -6.29
C MET A 166 12.87 15.76 -5.87
N ASP A 167 11.97 16.26 -6.71
CA ASP A 167 11.04 17.33 -6.38
C ASP A 167 9.63 16.77 -6.19
N PHE A 168 8.91 17.37 -5.26
CA PHE A 168 7.54 16.97 -4.91
C PHE A 168 6.62 18.16 -5.04
N VAL A 169 5.65 18.06 -5.93
CA VAL A 169 4.73 19.13 -6.31
C VAL A 169 3.30 18.72 -6.00
N CYS A 170 2.58 19.54 -5.25
CA CYS A 170 1.16 19.36 -4.96
C CYS A 170 0.36 20.27 -5.90
N GLU A 171 -0.01 19.75 -7.08
CA GLU A 171 -0.76 20.48 -8.10
C GLU A 171 -1.59 19.53 -8.94
N ASP A 172 -2.60 20.09 -9.62
CA ASP A 172 -3.32 19.38 -10.67
C ASP A 172 -2.41 19.23 -11.89
N VAL A 173 -2.42 18.05 -12.48
CA VAL A 173 -1.59 17.69 -13.63
C VAL A 173 -2.18 18.22 -14.95
N PHE A 174 -3.47 18.63 -14.98
CA PHE A 174 -4.19 19.12 -16.15
C PHE A 174 -4.26 20.63 -16.26
#